data_403efd8bd4dd5391926c81cd86a85841
#
_entry.id   403efd8bd4dd5391926c81cd86a85841
#
_cell.length_a   1.000
_cell.length_b   1.000
_cell.length_c   1.000
_cell.angle_alpha   90.00
_cell.angle_beta   90.00
_cell.angle_gamma   90.00
#
_symmetry.space_group_name_H-M   'P 1'
#
loop_
_entity.id
_entity.type
_entity.pdbx_description
1 polymer ?
#
loop_
_entity_poly.entity_id
_entity_poly.type
_entity_poly.pdbx_seq_one_letter_code
_entity_poly.pdbx_strand_id
1 'polypeptide(L)'
;MFKNRLLAAASAFVLLSSPALAQTVLTANIEPATTWVRNFNPFNQTSARQSTLDFIYEPLVIFNRFDNNKPNFRLAESFKLADDLKSIEFKLRPDLKWSDGKPLTAADVKFTYEYLKKFPALDFVSIWKFIDGVEAVDAQTVRFTLVNPSSLAADQLVQVPIIPEHVWKDIADPVTFANEIPVGSGPLTEIPRFTGQTYDQCRNPNYWDTAELKIDCLRFPQLADNNQILTATADGTLDWGVSFIPDVENTYVAKDKEHFHFWYTPSSMVAFLFNLETANEANRKAFNDIRFRQAVSMSLDRKAMVDVAGYGYPTLNEDPSGLGELYKPWSDPSVIEAFGKFGKHDTEAAKELLDEAGYVDKDGDGLRDNPDGSKISFSVIVPSAWTDWIDTVQIAIEGMQEIGVDAKIATPEEAVWTGNLINGTFDMAINSLPAAASPYYPYQRAFNETDKGKTRFTAQRWFNPDLAKLLVDFTRTADPAARQEVMNKAQRIVAENLPMFPVYNNPNWYQYNTKRFAGWSTPDNPFVNPSITRNNPARLLHLLALKPAN
;
A
#
# COMPACT_ATOMS: atom_id res chain seq x y z
N MET A 1 2.94 54.31 77.09
CA MET A 1 3.88 53.59 76.25
C MET A 1 3.26 52.25 75.89
N PHE A 2 2.61 52.16 74.73
CA PHE A 2 2.04 50.92 74.24
C PHE A 2 2.90 50.43 73.08
N LYS A 3 3.44 49.21 73.17
CA LYS A 3 4.16 48.52 72.09
C LYS A 3 3.16 47.61 71.36
N ASN A 4 2.81 47.98 70.13
CA ASN A 4 2.09 47.12 69.19
C ASN A 4 3.06 46.08 68.60
N ARG A 5 2.76 44.79 68.77
CA ARG A 5 3.38 43.68 68.02
C ARG A 5 2.46 43.29 66.85
N LEU A 6 2.90 43.57 65.63
CA LEU A 6 2.30 43.01 64.42
C LEU A 6 2.76 41.53 64.27
N LEU A 7 1.82 40.57 64.31
CA LEU A 7 2.06 39.22 63.85
C LEU A 7 1.85 39.18 62.30
N ALA A 8 2.90 38.92 61.55
CA ALA A 8 2.82 38.60 60.15
C ALA A 8 2.53 37.11 59.99
N ALA A 9 1.33 36.77 59.51
CA ALA A 9 0.99 35.42 59.11
C ALA A 9 1.55 35.13 57.69
N ALA A 10 2.60 34.33 57.60
CA ALA A 10 3.11 33.81 56.34
C ALA A 10 2.26 32.64 55.87
N SER A 11 1.39 32.84 54.88
CA SER A 11 0.67 31.76 54.19
C SER A 11 1.62 31.05 53.22
N ALA A 12 2.06 29.85 53.59
CA ALA A 12 2.82 29.00 52.71
C ALA A 12 1.86 28.40 51.65
N PHE A 13 1.91 28.88 50.42
CA PHE A 13 1.31 28.24 49.26
C PHE A 13 2.16 27.02 48.89
N VAL A 14 1.67 25.81 49.26
CA VAL A 14 2.21 24.55 48.77
C VAL A 14 1.71 24.39 47.33
N LEU A 15 2.54 24.75 46.36
CA LEU A 15 2.35 24.35 44.97
C LEU A 15 2.53 22.81 44.87
N LEU A 16 1.41 22.07 44.90
CA LEU A 16 1.37 20.70 44.49
C LEU A 16 1.70 20.66 42.99
N SER A 17 2.98 20.54 42.65
CA SER A 17 3.40 20.16 41.31
C SER A 17 3.01 18.68 41.12
N SER A 18 1.88 18.44 40.44
CA SER A 18 1.62 17.12 39.89
C SER A 18 2.80 16.74 39.01
N PRO A 19 3.41 15.56 39.15
CA PRO A 19 4.41 15.12 38.22
C PRO A 19 3.78 15.11 36.82
N ALA A 20 4.27 15.96 35.93
CA ALA A 20 3.94 15.85 34.52
C ALA A 20 4.42 14.46 34.10
N LEU A 21 3.50 13.53 33.88
CA LEU A 21 3.82 12.23 33.28
C LEU A 21 4.56 12.52 31.97
N ALA A 22 5.77 12.00 31.84
CA ALA A 22 6.54 12.18 30.62
C ALA A 22 5.72 11.62 29.45
N GLN A 23 5.55 12.44 28.41
CA GLN A 23 4.77 12.08 27.23
C GLN A 23 5.36 10.83 26.56
N THR A 24 4.50 9.83 26.30
CA THR A 24 4.90 8.58 25.66
C THR A 24 5.05 8.79 24.16
N VAL A 25 6.28 8.91 23.68
CA VAL A 25 6.60 9.14 22.26
C VAL A 25 7.23 7.89 21.65
N LEU A 26 6.55 7.29 20.68
CA LEU A 26 7.03 6.16 19.89
C LEU A 26 7.61 6.70 18.58
N THR A 27 8.87 6.34 18.28
CA THR A 27 9.55 6.79 17.05
C THR A 27 9.38 5.76 15.96
N ALA A 28 8.85 6.17 14.81
CA ALA A 28 8.53 5.27 13.71
C ALA A 28 9.08 5.78 12.37
N ASN A 29 9.39 4.84 11.48
CA ASN A 29 9.64 5.12 10.06
C ASN A 29 8.53 4.48 9.21
N ILE A 30 8.04 5.20 8.20
CA ILE A 30 6.99 4.71 7.29
C ILE A 30 7.54 4.46 5.89
N GLU A 31 8.42 5.34 5.43
CA GLU A 31 8.98 5.34 4.08
C GLU A 31 10.23 6.23 4.04
N PRO A 32 11.15 6.01 3.09
CA PRO A 32 12.22 6.97 2.82
C PRO A 32 11.64 8.32 2.40
N ALA A 33 12.19 9.40 2.94
CA ALA A 33 11.78 10.75 2.58
C ALA A 33 12.96 11.72 2.66
N THR A 34 13.13 12.56 1.63
CA THR A 34 14.20 13.59 1.63
C THR A 34 13.82 14.83 2.43
N THR A 35 12.54 15.07 2.62
CA THR A 35 11.98 16.12 3.48
C THR A 35 10.53 15.82 3.81
N TRP A 36 10.03 16.36 4.92
CA TRP A 36 8.60 16.35 5.23
C TRP A 36 7.93 17.62 4.73
N VAL A 37 6.80 17.47 4.04
CA VAL A 37 5.93 18.58 3.62
C VAL A 37 4.68 18.55 4.49
N ARG A 38 4.29 19.69 5.09
CA ARG A 38 3.12 19.77 5.97
C ARG A 38 1.83 19.74 5.14
N ASN A 39 1.45 18.54 4.71
CA ASN A 39 0.26 18.28 3.90
C ASN A 39 -0.49 17.05 4.44
N PHE A 40 -1.63 17.30 5.08
CA PHE A 40 -2.52 16.29 5.66
C PHE A 40 -3.84 16.20 4.89
N ASN A 41 -3.89 16.63 3.64
CA ASN A 41 -5.06 16.45 2.78
C ASN A 41 -5.24 14.95 2.44
N PRO A 42 -6.32 14.29 2.90
CA PRO A 42 -6.50 12.86 2.69
C PRO A 42 -6.71 12.47 1.22
N PHE A 43 -7.08 13.43 0.37
CA PHE A 43 -7.34 13.22 -1.06
C PHE A 43 -6.17 13.59 -1.98
N ASN A 44 -5.10 14.14 -1.44
CA ASN A 44 -3.90 14.46 -2.24
C ASN A 44 -3.18 13.15 -2.64
N GLN A 45 -2.91 12.96 -3.93
CA GLN A 45 -2.26 11.77 -4.47
C GLN A 45 -0.75 11.91 -4.69
N THR A 46 -0.19 13.08 -4.40
CA THR A 46 1.25 13.32 -4.54
C THR A 46 2.05 12.73 -3.38
N SER A 47 3.35 12.54 -3.58
CA SER A 47 4.30 12.15 -2.52
C SER A 47 4.46 13.21 -1.42
N ALA A 48 3.96 14.44 -1.64
CA ALA A 48 3.96 15.49 -0.63
C ALA A 48 2.96 15.23 0.52
N ARG A 49 1.98 14.34 0.31
CA ARG A 49 1.01 13.98 1.35
C ARG A 49 1.64 13.13 2.44
N GLN A 50 1.33 13.42 3.71
CA GLN A 50 1.76 12.57 4.81
C GLN A 50 1.09 11.18 4.75
N SER A 51 1.88 10.13 5.00
CA SER A 51 1.43 8.74 4.90
C SER A 51 0.64 8.24 6.11
N THR A 52 0.42 9.11 7.12
CA THR A 52 -0.19 8.78 8.42
C THR A 52 -1.65 9.18 8.54
N LEU A 53 -2.34 9.37 7.42
CA LEU A 53 -3.69 9.94 7.39
C LEU A 53 -4.76 9.10 8.09
N ASP A 54 -4.63 7.78 8.12
CA ASP A 54 -5.55 6.89 8.83
C ASP A 54 -5.44 7.00 10.36
N PHE A 55 -4.37 7.55 10.90
CA PHE A 55 -4.29 7.96 12.31
C PHE A 55 -5.02 9.29 12.58
N ILE A 56 -5.30 10.08 11.52
CA ILE A 56 -6.08 11.33 11.57
C ILE A 56 -7.54 11.07 11.22
N TYR A 57 -7.80 10.33 10.13
CA TYR A 57 -9.13 10.02 9.59
C TYR A 57 -9.41 8.54 9.78
N GLU A 58 -10.03 8.19 10.90
CA GLU A 58 -10.37 6.80 11.20
C GLU A 58 -11.43 6.29 10.21
N PRO A 59 -11.28 5.06 9.65
CA PRO A 59 -12.28 4.50 8.74
C PRO A 59 -13.54 4.03 9.48
N LEU A 60 -14.61 3.78 8.74
CA LEU A 60 -15.83 3.17 9.28
C LEU A 60 -15.56 1.78 9.85
N VAL A 61 -14.82 0.96 9.12
CA VAL A 61 -14.46 -0.43 9.46
C VAL A 61 -13.07 -0.74 8.94
N ILE A 62 -12.31 -1.56 9.67
CA ILE A 62 -11.04 -2.16 9.22
C ILE A 62 -11.23 -3.65 9.07
N PHE A 63 -10.98 -4.21 7.88
CA PHE A 63 -10.99 -5.65 7.66
C PHE A 63 -9.62 -6.24 7.98
N ASN A 64 -9.56 -7.08 9.02
CA ASN A 64 -8.30 -7.65 9.48
C ASN A 64 -7.96 -8.94 8.72
N ARG A 65 -7.00 -8.86 7.80
CA ARG A 65 -6.55 -9.99 6.97
C ARG A 65 -5.93 -11.14 7.79
N PHE A 66 -5.36 -10.85 8.95
CA PHE A 66 -4.80 -11.85 9.86
C PHE A 66 -5.85 -12.60 10.67
N ASP A 67 -7.10 -12.11 10.66
CA ASP A 67 -8.27 -12.76 11.25
C ASP A 67 -9.36 -12.97 10.18
N ASN A 68 -9.02 -13.65 9.08
CA ASN A 68 -9.93 -14.03 7.99
C ASN A 68 -10.80 -12.86 7.46
N ASN A 69 -10.23 -11.66 7.36
CA ASN A 69 -10.93 -10.43 6.97
C ASN A 69 -12.11 -10.07 7.89
N LYS A 70 -12.08 -10.48 9.14
CA LYS A 70 -13.08 -10.10 10.12
C LYS A 70 -13.18 -8.58 10.24
N PRO A 71 -14.39 -8.01 10.21
CA PRO A 71 -14.58 -6.58 10.38
C PRO A 71 -14.26 -6.15 11.81
N ASN A 72 -13.36 -5.18 11.93
CA ASN A 72 -13.11 -4.43 13.16
C ASN A 72 -13.81 -3.08 13.02
N PHE A 73 -14.93 -2.92 13.68
CA PHE A 73 -15.76 -1.73 13.63
C PHE A 73 -15.08 -0.55 14.34
N ARG A 74 -14.90 0.57 13.60
CA ARG A 74 -14.28 1.80 14.11
C ARG A 74 -15.34 2.90 14.26
N LEU A 75 -15.46 3.82 13.30
CA LEU A 75 -16.54 4.83 13.38
C LEU A 75 -17.93 4.20 13.28
N ALA A 76 -18.08 3.12 12.51
CA ALA A 76 -19.32 2.33 12.51
C ALA A 76 -19.33 1.31 13.67
N GLU A 77 -20.51 0.98 14.19
CA GLU A 77 -20.72 -0.16 15.10
C GLU A 77 -21.24 -1.40 14.36
N SER A 78 -21.83 -1.21 13.17
CA SER A 78 -22.30 -2.30 12.30
C SER A 78 -22.48 -1.84 10.86
N PHE A 79 -22.62 -2.81 9.96
CA PHE A 79 -23.18 -2.56 8.63
C PHE A 79 -24.14 -3.70 8.23
N LYS A 80 -25.06 -3.39 7.32
CA LYS A 80 -26.00 -4.36 6.74
C LYS A 80 -26.06 -4.19 5.24
N LEU A 81 -25.59 -5.21 4.51
CA LEU A 81 -25.77 -5.32 3.08
C LEU A 81 -27.18 -5.87 2.78
N ALA A 82 -27.89 -5.30 1.82
CA ALA A 82 -29.19 -5.80 1.38
C ALA A 82 -29.06 -7.13 0.65
N ASP A 83 -30.10 -7.95 0.68
CA ASP A 83 -30.08 -9.29 0.08
C ASP A 83 -29.90 -9.26 -1.46
N ASP A 84 -30.34 -8.18 -2.10
CA ASP A 84 -30.15 -7.95 -3.54
C ASP A 84 -28.78 -7.36 -3.91
N LEU A 85 -27.91 -7.16 -2.90
CA LEU A 85 -26.58 -6.57 -3.02
C LEU A 85 -26.55 -5.15 -3.62
N LYS A 86 -27.67 -4.42 -3.65
CA LYS A 86 -27.78 -3.10 -4.28
C LYS A 86 -27.77 -1.93 -3.30
N SER A 87 -27.76 -2.20 -2.01
CA SER A 87 -27.60 -1.16 -1.00
C SER A 87 -26.91 -1.70 0.25
N ILE A 88 -26.24 -0.80 0.97
CA ILE A 88 -25.61 -1.11 2.25
C ILE A 88 -25.85 0.06 3.21
N GLU A 89 -26.15 -0.28 4.45
CA GLU A 89 -26.27 0.68 5.55
C GLU A 89 -25.13 0.51 6.53
N PHE A 90 -24.51 1.61 6.96
CA PHE A 90 -23.61 1.65 8.10
C PHE A 90 -24.28 2.38 9.24
N LYS A 91 -24.19 1.81 10.45
CA LYS A 91 -24.62 2.46 11.67
C LYS A 91 -23.40 2.97 12.42
N LEU A 92 -23.31 4.28 12.61
CA LEU A 92 -22.23 4.93 13.34
C LEU A 92 -22.39 4.72 14.85
N ARG A 93 -21.27 4.76 15.57
CA ARG A 93 -21.27 4.83 17.03
C ARG A 93 -21.98 6.08 17.52
N PRO A 94 -22.62 6.06 18.69
CA PRO A 94 -23.15 7.27 19.31
C PRO A 94 -22.00 8.21 19.75
N ASP A 95 -22.31 9.49 19.91
CA ASP A 95 -21.49 10.52 20.55
C ASP A 95 -20.07 10.70 19.94
N LEU A 96 -19.88 10.30 18.68
CA LEU A 96 -18.63 10.54 17.95
C LEU A 96 -18.36 12.05 17.82
N LYS A 97 -17.09 12.40 17.95
CA LYS A 97 -16.62 13.80 17.82
C LYS A 97 -15.41 13.90 16.90
N TRP A 98 -15.33 15.00 16.22
CA TRP A 98 -14.11 15.48 15.59
C TRP A 98 -13.11 15.95 16.65
N SER A 99 -11.84 16.09 16.26
CA SER A 99 -10.78 16.54 17.20
C SER A 99 -10.99 17.96 17.75
N ASP A 100 -11.77 18.79 17.05
CA ASP A 100 -12.19 20.12 17.54
C ASP A 100 -13.42 20.09 18.47
N GLY A 101 -13.91 18.90 18.81
CA GLY A 101 -15.02 18.68 19.74
C GLY A 101 -16.42 18.74 19.12
N LYS A 102 -16.55 19.07 17.83
CA LYS A 102 -17.86 19.06 17.15
C LYS A 102 -18.35 17.64 16.89
N PRO A 103 -19.68 17.40 16.85
CA PRO A 103 -20.24 16.09 16.56
C PRO A 103 -19.81 15.58 15.18
N LEU A 104 -19.52 14.27 15.08
CA LEU A 104 -19.38 13.54 13.84
C LEU A 104 -20.63 12.69 13.64
N THR A 105 -21.30 12.86 12.51
CA THR A 105 -22.60 12.23 12.22
C THR A 105 -22.64 11.64 10.82
N ALA A 106 -23.73 10.94 10.49
CA ALA A 106 -24.01 10.45 9.13
C ALA A 106 -24.04 11.58 8.07
N ALA A 107 -24.31 12.82 8.48
CA ALA A 107 -24.22 13.97 7.59
C ALA A 107 -22.80 14.23 7.07
N ASP A 108 -21.76 14.06 7.92
CA ASP A 108 -20.37 14.19 7.49
C ASP A 108 -19.97 13.08 6.52
N VAL A 109 -20.47 11.85 6.74
CA VAL A 109 -20.24 10.74 5.81
C VAL A 109 -20.89 11.07 4.46
N LYS A 110 -22.17 11.45 4.45
CA LYS A 110 -22.88 11.88 3.22
C LYS A 110 -22.14 13.02 2.53
N PHE A 111 -21.80 14.07 3.27
CA PHE A 111 -21.04 15.21 2.75
C PHE A 111 -19.75 14.77 2.05
N THR A 112 -18.99 13.88 2.67
CA THR A 112 -17.72 13.39 2.11
C THR A 112 -17.91 12.82 0.71
N TYR A 113 -18.87 11.93 0.51
CA TYR A 113 -19.09 11.31 -0.80
C TYR A 113 -19.65 12.31 -1.81
N GLU A 114 -20.59 13.19 -1.42
CA GLU A 114 -21.10 14.26 -2.29
C GLU A 114 -19.98 15.27 -2.67
N TYR A 115 -19.03 15.50 -1.75
CA TYR A 115 -17.85 16.32 -2.01
C TYR A 115 -16.96 15.73 -3.09
N LEU A 116 -16.74 14.42 -3.08
CA LEU A 116 -16.01 13.71 -4.14
C LEU A 116 -16.76 13.76 -5.49
N LYS A 117 -18.10 13.76 -5.48
CA LYS A 117 -18.90 13.98 -6.69
C LYS A 117 -18.73 15.38 -7.26
N LYS A 118 -18.72 16.38 -6.39
CA LYS A 118 -18.51 17.79 -6.75
C LYS A 118 -17.09 18.04 -7.26
N PHE A 119 -16.09 17.34 -6.70
CA PHE A 119 -14.67 17.49 -7.04
C PHE A 119 -14.06 16.14 -7.48
N PRO A 120 -14.34 15.68 -8.72
CA PRO A 120 -13.93 14.35 -9.17
C PRO A 120 -12.41 14.10 -9.15
N ALA A 121 -11.60 15.16 -9.18
CA ALA A 121 -10.14 15.06 -9.06
C ALA A 121 -9.67 14.52 -7.69
N LEU A 122 -10.53 14.55 -6.66
CA LEU A 122 -10.26 13.99 -5.33
C LEU A 122 -10.69 12.52 -5.22
N ASP A 123 -11.53 12.03 -6.13
CA ASP A 123 -12.07 10.67 -6.10
C ASP A 123 -11.09 9.66 -6.72
N PHE A 124 -10.00 9.40 -6.00
CA PHE A 124 -8.93 8.50 -6.44
C PHE A 124 -9.34 7.02 -6.50
N VAL A 125 -10.44 6.63 -5.84
CA VAL A 125 -11.01 5.28 -5.90
C VAL A 125 -12.15 5.17 -6.92
N SER A 126 -12.49 6.27 -7.60
CA SER A 126 -13.61 6.34 -8.56
C SER A 126 -14.92 5.87 -7.93
N ILE A 127 -15.19 6.29 -6.67
CA ILE A 127 -16.29 5.77 -5.88
C ILE A 127 -17.66 6.01 -6.52
N TRP A 128 -17.82 7.13 -7.26
CA TRP A 128 -19.05 7.46 -7.96
C TRP A 128 -19.32 6.64 -9.23
N LYS A 129 -18.39 5.78 -9.64
CA LYS A 129 -18.66 4.69 -10.60
C LYS A 129 -19.26 3.47 -9.93
N PHE A 130 -19.10 3.37 -8.61
CA PHE A 130 -19.56 2.27 -7.79
C PHE A 130 -20.89 2.54 -7.09
N ILE A 131 -21.10 3.75 -6.57
CA ILE A 131 -22.34 4.18 -5.93
C ILE A 131 -23.21 5.04 -6.85
N ASP A 132 -24.53 4.91 -6.70
CA ASP A 132 -25.55 5.75 -7.35
C ASP A 132 -26.07 6.84 -6.40
N GLY A 133 -26.04 6.59 -5.09
CA GLY A 133 -26.49 7.54 -4.08
C GLY A 133 -25.92 7.28 -2.68
N VAL A 134 -25.98 8.34 -1.87
CA VAL A 134 -25.66 8.33 -0.44
C VAL A 134 -26.69 9.16 0.32
N GLU A 135 -27.23 8.61 1.40
CA GLU A 135 -28.28 9.23 2.22
C GLU A 135 -27.93 9.13 3.70
N ALA A 136 -27.99 10.23 4.43
CA ALA A 136 -28.04 10.21 5.89
C ALA A 136 -29.50 9.95 6.30
N VAL A 137 -29.81 8.71 6.67
CA VAL A 137 -31.15 8.27 7.05
C VAL A 137 -31.57 8.93 8.37
N ASP A 138 -30.62 9.01 9.29
CA ASP A 138 -30.72 9.72 10.55
C ASP A 138 -29.32 10.21 10.98
N ALA A 139 -29.15 10.69 12.20
CA ALA A 139 -27.86 11.20 12.67
C ALA A 139 -26.74 10.14 12.74
N GLN A 140 -27.09 8.85 12.82
CA GLN A 140 -26.14 7.74 12.98
C GLN A 140 -26.17 6.76 11.81
N THR A 141 -27.17 6.80 10.93
CA THR A 141 -27.33 5.81 9.87
C THR A 141 -27.09 6.44 8.50
N VAL A 142 -26.13 5.89 7.78
CA VAL A 142 -25.87 6.26 6.38
C VAL A 142 -26.16 5.08 5.47
N ARG A 143 -26.91 5.30 4.39
CA ARG A 143 -27.24 4.31 3.37
C ARG A 143 -26.58 4.67 2.05
N PHE A 144 -25.98 3.67 1.41
CA PHE A 144 -25.44 3.78 0.05
C PHE A 144 -26.26 2.91 -0.89
N THR A 145 -26.61 3.46 -2.05
CA THR A 145 -27.18 2.73 -3.18
C THR A 145 -26.08 2.48 -4.20
N LEU A 146 -26.01 1.27 -4.74
CA LEU A 146 -24.94 0.84 -5.64
C LEU A 146 -25.41 0.86 -7.09
N VAL A 147 -24.53 1.26 -8.02
CA VAL A 147 -24.78 1.20 -9.47
C VAL A 147 -25.03 -0.23 -9.94
N ASN A 148 -24.25 -1.17 -9.42
CA ASN A 148 -24.38 -2.61 -9.68
C ASN A 148 -24.39 -3.38 -8.36
N PRO A 149 -25.05 -4.55 -8.29
CA PRO A 149 -24.98 -5.41 -7.12
C PRO A 149 -23.53 -5.73 -6.77
N SER A 150 -23.13 -5.57 -5.50
CA SER A 150 -21.77 -5.89 -5.06
C SER A 150 -21.74 -6.42 -3.65
N SER A 151 -21.25 -7.63 -3.51
CA SER A 151 -20.95 -8.25 -2.21
C SER A 151 -19.68 -7.70 -1.54
N LEU A 152 -18.91 -6.85 -2.26
CA LEU A 152 -17.71 -6.16 -1.77
C LEU A 152 -17.98 -4.70 -1.38
N ALA A 153 -19.25 -4.32 -1.24
CA ALA A 153 -19.65 -2.92 -1.00
C ALA A 153 -18.97 -2.32 0.23
N ALA A 154 -18.91 -3.06 1.35
CA ALA A 154 -18.28 -2.57 2.56
C ALA A 154 -16.78 -2.28 2.34
N ASP A 155 -16.04 -3.23 1.74
CA ASP A 155 -14.59 -3.09 1.47
C ASP A 155 -14.28 -1.87 0.58
N GLN A 156 -15.13 -1.58 -0.40
CA GLN A 156 -14.90 -0.46 -1.31
C GLN A 156 -15.22 0.88 -0.65
N LEU A 157 -16.31 0.95 0.09
CA LEU A 157 -16.75 2.19 0.74
C LEU A 157 -15.78 2.63 1.85
N VAL A 158 -15.27 1.72 2.65
CA VAL A 158 -14.36 2.09 3.77
C VAL A 158 -12.99 2.61 3.32
N GLN A 159 -12.66 2.60 2.02
CA GLN A 159 -11.45 3.18 1.48
C GLN A 159 -11.49 4.71 1.40
N VAL A 160 -12.66 5.32 1.49
CA VAL A 160 -12.85 6.77 1.47
C VAL A 160 -12.67 7.33 2.88
N PRO A 161 -11.66 8.20 3.13
CA PRO A 161 -11.51 8.88 4.40
C PRO A 161 -12.64 9.87 4.62
N ILE A 162 -13.30 9.81 5.77
CA ILE A 162 -14.41 10.71 6.13
C ILE A 162 -13.86 12.04 6.61
N ILE A 163 -14.38 13.14 6.07
CA ILE A 163 -13.94 14.52 6.36
C ILE A 163 -15.04 15.34 7.03
N PRO A 164 -14.68 16.32 7.89
CA PRO A 164 -15.65 17.18 8.58
C PRO A 164 -16.25 18.22 7.62
N GLU A 165 -17.58 18.19 7.42
CA GLU A 165 -18.29 19.16 6.58
C GLU A 165 -17.95 20.59 6.95
N HIS A 166 -17.96 20.92 8.24
CA HIS A 166 -17.78 22.30 8.72
C HIS A 166 -16.40 22.89 8.41
N VAL A 167 -15.40 22.04 8.08
CA VAL A 167 -14.06 22.49 7.66
C VAL A 167 -13.97 22.56 6.13
N TRP A 168 -14.50 21.54 5.45
CA TRP A 168 -14.25 21.35 4.02
C TRP A 168 -15.23 22.05 3.09
N LYS A 169 -16.48 22.35 3.54
CA LYS A 169 -17.53 22.90 2.67
C LYS A 169 -17.18 24.25 2.01
N ASP A 170 -16.36 25.05 2.68
CA ASP A 170 -15.97 26.40 2.25
C ASP A 170 -14.59 26.45 1.57
N ILE A 171 -13.93 25.29 1.36
CA ILE A 171 -12.64 25.23 0.65
C ILE A 171 -12.89 25.39 -0.86
N ALA A 172 -12.36 26.48 -1.40
CA ALA A 172 -12.56 26.85 -2.80
C ALA A 172 -11.79 25.93 -3.78
N ASP A 173 -10.55 25.57 -3.42
CA ASP A 173 -9.71 24.65 -4.18
C ASP A 173 -9.20 23.50 -3.27
N PRO A 174 -9.96 22.41 -3.17
CA PRO A 174 -9.58 21.29 -2.32
C PRO A 174 -8.44 20.44 -2.91
N VAL A 175 -8.10 20.57 -4.17
CA VAL A 175 -7.00 19.81 -4.80
C VAL A 175 -5.64 20.31 -4.28
N THR A 176 -5.49 21.61 -4.15
CA THR A 176 -4.25 22.24 -3.68
C THR A 176 -4.24 22.51 -2.17
N PHE A 177 -5.38 22.36 -1.49
CA PHE A 177 -5.51 22.56 -0.05
C PHE A 177 -4.62 21.60 0.73
N ALA A 178 -3.59 22.10 1.42
CA ALA A 178 -2.64 21.27 2.16
C ALA A 178 -3.19 20.69 3.48
N ASN A 179 -4.28 21.27 4.01
CA ASN A 179 -4.87 20.84 5.31
C ASN A 179 -3.83 20.77 6.44
N GLU A 180 -3.03 21.82 6.59
CA GLU A 180 -1.86 21.84 7.50
C GLU A 180 -2.21 21.64 8.98
N ILE A 181 -3.45 21.95 9.38
CA ILE A 181 -4.00 21.76 10.73
C ILE A 181 -5.24 20.87 10.58
N PRO A 182 -5.05 19.54 10.54
CA PRO A 182 -6.16 18.63 10.26
C PRO A 182 -7.13 18.53 11.43
N VAL A 183 -8.43 18.60 11.13
CA VAL A 183 -9.50 18.19 12.04
C VAL A 183 -9.93 16.78 11.63
N GLY A 184 -9.70 15.80 12.51
CA GLY A 184 -9.90 14.40 12.19
C GLY A 184 -10.67 13.63 13.27
N SER A 185 -11.01 12.39 12.97
CA SER A 185 -11.74 11.46 13.84
C SER A 185 -10.84 10.41 14.51
N GLY A 186 -9.60 10.27 14.03
CA GLY A 186 -8.68 9.22 14.45
C GLY A 186 -7.96 9.51 15.78
N PRO A 187 -7.12 8.56 16.23
CA PRO A 187 -6.47 8.64 17.55
C PRO A 187 -5.40 9.73 17.67
N LEU A 188 -4.76 10.13 16.57
CA LEU A 188 -3.63 11.06 16.57
C LEU A 188 -3.86 12.17 15.54
N THR A 189 -4.41 13.29 15.98
CA THR A 189 -4.77 14.43 15.10
C THR A 189 -3.92 15.68 15.34
N GLU A 190 -3.30 15.78 16.52
CA GLU A 190 -2.53 16.98 16.88
C GLU A 190 -1.13 16.92 16.27
N ILE A 191 -0.68 18.04 15.67
CA ILE A 191 0.65 18.15 15.05
C ILE A 191 1.44 19.28 15.74
N PRO A 192 1.87 19.07 17.01
CA PRO A 192 2.51 20.11 17.81
C PRO A 192 3.90 20.49 17.32
N ARG A 193 4.54 19.59 16.57
CA ARG A 193 5.87 19.80 15.99
C ARG A 193 5.87 19.37 14.54
N PHE A 194 6.32 20.24 13.65
CA PHE A 194 6.54 19.95 12.24
C PHE A 194 7.70 20.73 11.68
N THR A 195 8.70 20.02 11.14
CA THR A 195 9.84 20.57 10.40
C THR A 195 10.08 19.71 9.16
N GLY A 196 10.94 20.14 8.23
CA GLY A 196 11.36 19.31 7.10
C GLY A 196 12.10 18.03 7.51
N GLN A 197 12.60 17.95 8.75
CA GLN A 197 13.41 16.84 9.26
C GLN A 197 12.67 15.90 10.22
N THR A 198 11.58 16.38 10.84
CA THR A 198 10.81 15.56 11.79
C THR A 198 9.44 16.18 12.05
N TYR A 199 8.45 15.33 12.32
CA TYR A 199 7.18 15.78 12.88
C TYR A 199 6.67 14.81 13.94
N ASP A 200 5.86 15.35 14.87
CA ASP A 200 5.17 14.59 15.90
C ASP A 200 3.67 14.64 15.62
N GLN A 201 3.02 13.48 15.64
CA GLN A 201 1.58 13.31 15.49
C GLN A 201 1.05 12.77 16.81
N CYS A 202 0.23 13.55 17.50
CA CYS A 202 -0.12 13.33 18.90
C CYS A 202 -1.62 13.12 19.10
N ARG A 203 -1.96 12.68 20.29
CA ARG A 203 -3.27 12.25 20.74
C ARG A 203 -4.37 13.26 20.41
N ASN A 204 -5.46 12.77 19.83
CA ASN A 204 -6.72 13.47 19.68
C ASN A 204 -7.40 13.62 21.04
N PRO A 205 -7.66 14.84 21.54
CA PRO A 205 -8.28 15.04 22.85
C PRO A 205 -9.74 14.55 22.93
N ASN A 206 -10.42 14.39 21.78
CA ASN A 206 -11.80 13.98 21.66
C ASN A 206 -11.98 12.57 21.05
N TYR A 207 -10.91 11.76 21.05
CA TYR A 207 -10.97 10.41 20.48
C TYR A 207 -11.92 9.52 21.28
N TRP A 208 -12.83 8.83 20.59
CA TRP A 208 -13.86 8.02 21.22
C TRP A 208 -13.32 6.80 21.98
N ASP A 209 -12.19 6.22 21.52
CA ASP A 209 -11.57 5.01 22.07
C ASP A 209 -10.29 5.33 22.88
N THR A 210 -10.36 6.36 23.71
CA THR A 210 -9.20 6.81 24.51
C THR A 210 -8.70 5.77 25.49
N ALA A 211 -9.56 4.83 25.91
CA ALA A 211 -9.20 3.76 26.82
C ALA A 211 -8.18 2.79 26.22
N GLU A 212 -8.24 2.54 24.92
CA GLU A 212 -7.31 1.66 24.20
C GLU A 212 -6.03 2.38 23.74
N LEU A 213 -6.06 3.69 23.55
CA LEU A 213 -4.88 4.45 23.14
C LEU A 213 -3.92 4.68 24.30
N LYS A 214 -2.76 4.01 24.30
CA LYS A 214 -1.73 4.10 25.37
C LYS A 214 -0.50 4.92 24.94
N ILE A 215 -0.39 5.26 23.66
CA ILE A 215 0.69 6.06 23.08
C ILE A 215 0.22 7.51 22.95
N ASP A 216 1.02 8.47 23.40
CA ASP A 216 0.65 9.88 23.31
C ASP A 216 1.00 10.49 21.96
N CYS A 217 2.18 10.13 21.40
CA CYS A 217 2.62 10.62 20.10
C CYS A 217 3.38 9.56 19.31
N LEU A 218 3.26 9.63 18.00
CA LEU A 218 4.21 9.06 17.05
C LEU A 218 5.16 10.16 16.58
N ARG A 219 6.46 9.85 16.52
CA ARG A 219 7.50 10.72 15.96
C ARG A 219 8.04 10.13 14.68
N PHE A 220 8.14 10.94 13.63
CA PHE A 220 8.61 10.56 12.32
C PHE A 220 9.87 11.35 11.94
N PRO A 221 11.08 10.78 12.14
CA PRO A 221 12.31 11.38 11.63
C PRO A 221 12.34 11.28 10.10
N GLN A 222 12.93 12.27 9.44
CA GLN A 222 13.24 12.20 8.01
C GLN A 222 14.47 11.32 7.81
N LEU A 223 14.35 10.28 7.01
CA LEU A 223 15.40 9.33 6.62
C LEU A 223 15.31 9.14 5.11
N ALA A 224 16.38 9.50 4.39
CA ALA A 224 16.31 9.68 2.94
C ALA A 224 16.38 8.37 2.13
N ASP A 225 17.01 7.33 2.70
CA ASP A 225 17.26 6.06 2.01
C ASP A 225 17.36 4.88 2.98
N ASN A 226 17.45 3.67 2.43
CA ASN A 226 17.57 2.43 3.22
C ASN A 226 18.79 2.41 4.14
N ASN A 227 19.90 3.04 3.79
CA ASN A 227 21.11 3.04 4.62
C ASN A 227 20.93 3.92 5.87
N GLN A 228 20.27 5.08 5.73
CA GLN A 228 19.94 5.93 6.87
C GLN A 228 18.92 5.23 7.79
N ILE A 229 17.92 4.56 7.21
CA ILE A 229 16.94 3.80 7.97
C ILE A 229 17.61 2.62 8.70
N LEU A 230 18.49 1.87 8.03
CA LEU A 230 19.27 0.81 8.66
C LEU A 230 20.07 1.34 9.87
N THR A 231 20.74 2.47 9.71
CA THR A 231 21.51 3.09 10.81
C THR A 231 20.61 3.43 11.99
N ALA A 232 19.50 4.13 11.74
CA ALA A 232 18.54 4.55 12.78
C ALA A 232 17.83 3.35 13.45
N THR A 233 17.63 2.26 12.72
CA THR A 233 17.06 1.03 13.26
C THR A 233 18.08 0.30 14.13
N ALA A 234 19.32 0.15 13.64
CA ALA A 234 20.40 -0.60 14.31
C ALA A 234 20.97 0.11 15.56
N ASP A 235 20.84 1.43 15.66
CA ASP A 235 21.20 2.19 16.87
C ASP A 235 20.06 2.29 17.90
N GLY A 236 18.86 1.74 17.56
CA GLY A 236 17.71 1.75 18.45
C GLY A 236 16.94 3.08 18.48
N THR A 237 17.19 4.00 17.56
CA THR A 237 16.45 5.26 17.44
C THR A 237 14.99 5.02 17.03
N LEU A 238 14.75 4.00 16.20
CA LEU A 238 13.39 3.60 15.78
C LEU A 238 12.83 2.51 16.71
N ASP A 239 11.58 2.69 17.12
CA ASP A 239 10.82 1.65 17.83
C ASP A 239 10.02 0.79 16.85
N TRP A 240 9.50 1.40 15.77
CA TRP A 240 8.67 0.78 14.75
C TRP A 240 9.20 1.12 13.37
N GLY A 241 9.87 0.16 12.74
CA GLY A 241 10.51 0.33 11.45
C GLY A 241 9.76 -0.36 10.32
N VAL A 242 9.92 0.17 9.11
CA VAL A 242 9.51 -0.44 7.86
C VAL A 242 10.54 -0.14 6.79
N SER A 243 11.45 -1.08 6.54
CA SER A 243 12.42 -0.97 5.44
C SER A 243 13.06 -2.32 5.13
N PHE A 244 13.60 -2.43 3.92
CA PHE A 244 14.56 -3.47 3.62
C PHE A 244 15.83 -3.27 4.45
N ILE A 245 16.25 -4.31 5.16
CA ILE A 245 17.51 -4.36 5.92
C ILE A 245 18.31 -5.56 5.44
N PRO A 246 19.45 -5.35 4.77
CA PRO A 246 20.32 -6.44 4.36
C PRO A 246 20.81 -7.24 5.56
N ASP A 247 20.76 -8.57 5.48
CA ASP A 247 21.23 -9.47 6.54
C ASP A 247 20.76 -9.03 7.94
N VAL A 248 19.44 -8.92 8.10
CA VAL A 248 18.78 -8.31 9.28
C VAL A 248 19.21 -8.97 10.60
N GLU A 249 19.51 -10.27 10.60
CA GLU A 249 19.97 -10.98 11.78
C GLU A 249 21.34 -10.45 12.29
N ASN A 250 22.28 -10.21 11.40
CA ASN A 250 23.63 -9.76 11.75
C ASN A 250 23.75 -8.23 11.82
N THR A 251 22.98 -7.50 11.06
CA THR A 251 23.05 -6.03 10.97
C THR A 251 22.18 -5.33 12.01
N TYR A 252 21.04 -5.91 12.38
CA TYR A 252 20.07 -5.32 13.32
C TYR A 252 19.92 -6.17 14.59
N VAL A 253 19.39 -7.42 14.49
CA VAL A 253 19.08 -8.25 15.67
C VAL A 253 20.32 -8.50 16.54
N ALA A 254 21.47 -8.74 15.93
CA ALA A 254 22.72 -8.98 16.67
C ALA A 254 23.17 -7.80 17.55
N LYS A 255 22.65 -6.58 17.34
CA LYS A 255 23.00 -5.39 18.15
C LYS A 255 22.35 -5.42 19.53
N ASP A 256 21.14 -5.97 19.63
CA ASP A 256 20.43 -6.17 20.90
C ASP A 256 19.41 -7.32 20.73
N LYS A 257 19.89 -8.56 20.90
CA LYS A 257 19.10 -9.78 20.68
C LYS A 257 17.87 -9.91 21.60
N GLU A 258 17.86 -9.19 22.71
CA GLU A 258 16.75 -9.20 23.65
C GLU A 258 15.60 -8.29 23.20
N HIS A 259 15.92 -7.20 22.49
CA HIS A 259 14.93 -6.17 22.20
C HIS A 259 14.70 -5.87 20.73
N PHE A 260 15.67 -6.21 19.84
CA PHE A 260 15.56 -5.91 18.42
C PHE A 260 15.03 -7.12 17.67
N HIS A 261 13.83 -6.97 17.08
CA HIS A 261 13.11 -8.04 16.44
C HIS A 261 12.60 -7.62 15.07
N PHE A 262 12.36 -8.60 14.22
CA PHE A 262 11.67 -8.41 12.94
C PHE A 262 10.68 -9.55 12.69
N TRP A 263 9.71 -9.28 11.79
CA TRP A 263 8.80 -10.30 11.30
C TRP A 263 8.33 -9.91 9.90
N TYR A 264 8.76 -10.67 8.90
CA TYR A 264 8.49 -10.42 7.50
C TYR A 264 7.41 -11.37 6.99
N THR A 265 6.20 -10.85 6.76
CA THR A 265 5.08 -11.64 6.22
C THR A 265 4.89 -11.33 4.74
N PRO A 266 4.46 -12.31 3.91
CA PRO A 266 4.20 -12.07 2.48
C PRO A 266 3.21 -10.93 2.26
N SER A 267 3.51 -10.04 1.31
CA SER A 267 2.75 -8.84 1.01
C SER A 267 2.51 -8.68 -0.50
N SER A 268 2.91 -7.54 -1.06
CA SER A 268 2.66 -7.23 -2.46
C SER A 268 3.40 -8.15 -3.42
N MET A 269 2.75 -8.55 -4.51
CA MET A 269 3.43 -9.17 -5.65
C MET A 269 4.35 -8.15 -6.30
N VAL A 270 5.60 -8.51 -6.53
CA VAL A 270 6.55 -7.77 -7.38
C VAL A 270 6.63 -8.46 -8.73
N ALA A 271 6.59 -7.66 -9.77
CA ALA A 271 6.65 -8.13 -11.15
C ALA A 271 7.40 -7.17 -12.05
N PHE A 272 8.01 -7.69 -13.10
CA PHE A 272 8.38 -6.89 -14.26
C PHE A 272 7.19 -6.75 -15.20
N LEU A 273 7.17 -5.66 -15.95
CA LEU A 273 6.15 -5.42 -16.96
C LEU A 273 6.70 -4.56 -18.10
N PHE A 274 6.29 -4.87 -19.31
CA PHE A 274 6.46 -4.01 -20.47
C PHE A 274 5.33 -2.98 -20.56
N ASN A 275 5.65 -1.80 -21.06
CA ASN A 275 4.64 -0.88 -21.55
C ASN A 275 4.24 -1.30 -22.98
N LEU A 276 3.09 -1.93 -23.14
CA LEU A 276 2.62 -2.42 -24.44
C LEU A 276 2.23 -1.29 -25.42
N GLU A 277 2.19 -0.04 -24.93
CA GLU A 277 1.98 1.16 -25.74
C GLU A 277 3.22 2.07 -25.80
N THR A 278 4.42 1.51 -25.57
CA THR A 278 5.67 2.32 -25.64
C THR A 278 5.77 3.10 -26.94
N ALA A 279 6.36 4.29 -26.88
CA ALA A 279 6.54 5.16 -28.04
C ALA A 279 7.53 4.57 -29.07
N ASN A 280 8.49 3.76 -28.62
CA ASN A 280 9.42 3.06 -29.50
C ASN A 280 8.69 1.94 -30.26
N GLU A 281 8.55 2.11 -31.58
CA GLU A 281 7.80 1.18 -32.44
C GLU A 281 8.43 -0.22 -32.48
N ALA A 282 9.75 -0.32 -32.51
CA ALA A 282 10.46 -1.61 -32.54
C ALA A 282 10.24 -2.37 -31.23
N ASN A 283 10.39 -1.70 -30.08
CA ASN A 283 10.11 -2.29 -28.78
C ASN A 283 8.62 -2.67 -28.65
N ARG A 284 7.71 -1.81 -29.12
CA ARG A 284 6.26 -2.07 -29.07
C ARG A 284 5.88 -3.32 -29.86
N LYS A 285 6.51 -3.59 -31.02
CA LYS A 285 6.29 -4.83 -31.79
C LYS A 285 6.69 -6.05 -30.98
N ALA A 286 7.91 -6.05 -30.41
CA ALA A 286 8.41 -7.16 -29.60
C ALA A 286 7.54 -7.36 -28.34
N PHE A 287 7.22 -6.31 -27.61
CA PHE A 287 6.46 -6.38 -26.36
C PHE A 287 5.02 -6.90 -26.55
N ASN A 288 4.42 -6.68 -27.72
CA ASN A 288 3.09 -7.20 -28.04
C ASN A 288 3.10 -8.65 -28.58
N ASP A 289 4.25 -9.22 -28.95
CA ASP A 289 4.35 -10.65 -29.26
C ASP A 289 4.41 -11.46 -27.95
N ILE A 290 3.44 -12.34 -27.76
CA ILE A 290 3.36 -13.18 -26.54
C ILE A 290 4.59 -14.08 -26.39
N ARG A 291 5.19 -14.55 -27.51
CA ARG A 291 6.37 -15.42 -27.48
C ARG A 291 7.59 -14.67 -26.97
N PHE A 292 7.73 -13.39 -27.33
CA PHE A 292 8.79 -12.53 -26.78
C PHE A 292 8.59 -12.33 -25.27
N ARG A 293 7.36 -12.05 -24.81
CA ARG A 293 7.07 -11.94 -23.36
C ARG A 293 7.34 -13.21 -22.60
N GLN A 294 6.96 -14.36 -23.17
CA GLN A 294 7.21 -15.69 -22.60
C GLN A 294 8.71 -15.96 -22.46
N ALA A 295 9.50 -15.70 -23.50
CA ALA A 295 10.95 -15.86 -23.49
C ALA A 295 11.61 -14.97 -22.44
N VAL A 296 11.26 -13.67 -22.40
CA VAL A 296 11.77 -12.76 -21.36
C VAL A 296 11.37 -13.23 -19.96
N SER A 297 10.15 -13.73 -19.77
CA SER A 297 9.77 -14.27 -18.45
C SER A 297 10.60 -15.50 -18.04
N MET A 298 10.94 -16.37 -19.00
CA MET A 298 11.78 -17.56 -18.77
C MET A 298 13.26 -17.21 -18.55
N SER A 299 13.74 -16.06 -19.00
CA SER A 299 15.12 -15.60 -18.75
C SER A 299 15.33 -15.08 -17.31
N LEU A 300 14.27 -14.82 -16.55
CA LEU A 300 14.35 -14.23 -15.21
C LEU A 300 14.72 -15.29 -14.16
N ASP A 301 15.92 -15.23 -13.58
CA ASP A 301 16.30 -16.06 -12.43
C ASP A 301 15.66 -15.53 -11.13
N ARG A 302 14.40 -15.91 -10.94
CA ARG A 302 13.60 -15.51 -9.78
C ARG A 302 14.17 -16.00 -8.46
N LYS A 303 14.85 -17.17 -8.49
CA LYS A 303 15.48 -17.73 -7.29
C LYS A 303 16.68 -16.89 -6.89
N ALA A 304 17.53 -16.48 -7.83
CA ALA A 304 18.64 -15.57 -7.55
C ALA A 304 18.14 -14.21 -7.06
N MET A 305 17.03 -13.67 -7.63
CA MET A 305 16.42 -12.43 -7.15
C MET A 305 15.98 -12.52 -5.68
N VAL A 306 15.38 -13.66 -5.28
CA VAL A 306 15.00 -13.89 -3.87
C VAL A 306 16.24 -14.07 -2.99
N ASP A 307 17.15 -14.95 -3.38
CA ASP A 307 18.25 -15.37 -2.50
C ASP A 307 19.35 -14.30 -2.36
N VAL A 308 19.66 -13.61 -3.46
CA VAL A 308 20.76 -12.64 -3.52
C VAL A 308 20.26 -11.23 -3.27
N ALA A 309 19.37 -10.70 -4.13
CA ALA A 309 18.87 -9.33 -3.99
C ALA A 309 17.96 -9.16 -2.76
N GLY A 310 17.13 -10.16 -2.46
CA GLY A 310 16.18 -10.17 -1.36
C GLY A 310 16.68 -10.79 -0.06
N TYR A 311 17.91 -11.31 0.01
CA TYR A 311 18.46 -12.01 1.19
C TYR A 311 17.59 -13.19 1.68
N GLY A 312 16.83 -13.83 0.79
CA GLY A 312 15.91 -14.91 1.12
C GLY A 312 14.61 -14.46 1.80
N TYR A 313 14.35 -13.16 1.97
CA TYR A 313 13.15 -12.66 2.65
C TYR A 313 11.88 -12.67 1.79
N PRO A 314 11.94 -12.33 0.48
CA PRO A 314 10.78 -12.45 -0.37
C PRO A 314 10.35 -13.91 -0.58
N THR A 315 9.06 -14.12 -0.78
CA THR A 315 8.54 -15.44 -1.15
C THR A 315 8.52 -15.56 -2.68
N LEU A 316 9.21 -16.59 -3.21
CA LEU A 316 9.27 -16.87 -4.65
C LEU A 316 7.87 -16.93 -5.26
N ASN A 317 7.67 -16.32 -6.43
CA ASN A 317 6.41 -16.36 -7.18
C ASN A 317 6.68 -16.70 -8.66
N GLU A 318 6.48 -17.97 -9.00
CA GLU A 318 6.59 -18.51 -10.37
C GLU A 318 5.21 -18.68 -11.04
N ASP A 319 4.12 -18.23 -10.39
CA ASP A 319 2.77 -18.34 -10.92
C ASP A 319 2.53 -17.28 -12.02
N PRO A 320 2.35 -17.66 -13.30
CA PRO A 320 2.16 -16.72 -14.39
C PRO A 320 0.86 -15.91 -14.28
N SER A 321 -0.09 -16.34 -13.44
CA SER A 321 -1.28 -15.57 -13.11
C SER A 321 -0.99 -14.44 -12.11
N GLY A 322 0.16 -14.46 -11.43
CA GLY A 322 0.58 -13.51 -10.41
C GLY A 322 0.05 -13.78 -9.00
N LEU A 323 -0.78 -14.79 -8.79
CA LEU A 323 -1.37 -15.03 -7.46
C LEU A 323 -0.36 -15.60 -6.46
N GLY A 324 0.40 -16.62 -6.82
CA GLY A 324 1.44 -17.22 -6.00
C GLY A 324 0.98 -17.66 -4.60
N GLU A 325 1.92 -17.79 -3.67
CA GLU A 325 1.66 -18.27 -2.29
C GLU A 325 0.68 -17.37 -1.52
N LEU A 326 0.69 -16.06 -1.78
CA LEU A 326 -0.19 -15.08 -1.10
C LEU A 326 -1.69 -15.39 -1.29
N TYR A 327 -2.04 -15.96 -2.45
CA TYR A 327 -3.41 -16.32 -2.81
C TYR A 327 -3.56 -17.81 -3.11
N LYS A 328 -2.70 -18.65 -2.54
CA LYS A 328 -2.69 -20.11 -2.75
C LYS A 328 -4.07 -20.80 -2.67
N PRO A 329 -4.97 -20.43 -1.73
CA PRO A 329 -6.32 -21.01 -1.71
C PRO A 329 -7.15 -20.72 -2.97
N TRP A 330 -6.77 -19.71 -3.76
CA TRP A 330 -7.43 -19.30 -5.00
C TRP A 330 -6.75 -19.86 -6.25
N SER A 331 -5.54 -20.44 -6.13
CA SER A 331 -4.78 -20.93 -7.28
C SER A 331 -5.49 -22.06 -8.00
N ASP A 332 -5.53 -21.99 -9.33
CA ASP A 332 -6.05 -23.04 -10.19
C ASP A 332 -4.90 -23.94 -10.68
N PRO A 333 -4.82 -25.19 -10.22
CA PRO A 333 -3.76 -26.11 -10.65
C PRO A 333 -3.69 -26.32 -12.16
N SER A 334 -4.82 -26.24 -12.88
CA SER A 334 -4.85 -26.42 -14.34
C SER A 334 -4.19 -25.26 -15.09
N VAL A 335 -4.17 -24.06 -14.50
CA VAL A 335 -3.45 -22.89 -15.03
C VAL A 335 -1.95 -23.08 -14.86
N ILE A 336 -1.52 -23.57 -13.68
CA ILE A 336 -0.11 -23.87 -13.42
C ILE A 336 0.39 -25.00 -14.34
N GLU A 337 -0.39 -26.05 -14.55
CA GLU A 337 -0.04 -27.14 -15.49
C GLU A 337 0.15 -26.61 -16.92
N ALA A 338 -0.74 -25.73 -17.39
CA ALA A 338 -0.71 -25.24 -18.77
C ALA A 338 0.37 -24.17 -19.02
N PHE A 339 0.59 -23.26 -18.09
CA PHE A 339 1.39 -22.04 -18.29
C PHE A 339 2.57 -21.90 -17.33
N GLY A 340 2.69 -22.72 -16.29
CA GLY A 340 3.72 -22.58 -15.23
C GLY A 340 5.16 -22.62 -15.74
N LYS A 341 5.42 -23.26 -16.89
CA LYS A 341 6.74 -23.25 -17.53
C LYS A 341 7.26 -21.84 -17.82
N PHE A 342 6.37 -20.88 -18.11
CA PHE A 342 6.76 -19.50 -18.41
C PHE A 342 7.11 -18.67 -17.14
N GLY A 343 6.83 -19.21 -15.95
CA GLY A 343 7.31 -18.64 -14.68
C GLY A 343 8.64 -19.20 -14.21
N LYS A 344 9.14 -20.29 -14.83
CA LYS A 344 10.41 -20.93 -14.45
C LYS A 344 11.58 -20.36 -15.24
N HIS A 345 12.74 -20.31 -14.60
CA HIS A 345 13.98 -19.92 -15.25
C HIS A 345 14.46 -21.05 -16.17
N ASP A 346 14.55 -20.77 -17.47
CA ASP A 346 15.02 -21.67 -18.52
C ASP A 346 15.48 -20.85 -19.73
N THR A 347 16.76 -20.45 -19.75
CA THR A 347 17.32 -19.60 -20.81
C THR A 347 17.47 -20.33 -22.12
N GLU A 348 17.66 -21.65 -22.12
CA GLU A 348 17.76 -22.43 -23.36
C GLU A 348 16.39 -22.53 -24.05
N ALA A 349 15.33 -22.87 -23.32
CA ALA A 349 13.98 -22.87 -23.86
C ALA A 349 13.52 -21.45 -24.30
N ALA A 350 14.00 -20.38 -23.61
CA ALA A 350 13.74 -19.01 -24.00
C ALA A 350 14.41 -18.65 -25.35
N LYS A 351 15.66 -19.09 -25.56
CA LYS A 351 16.39 -18.90 -26.85
C LYS A 351 15.69 -19.63 -27.99
N GLU A 352 15.32 -20.91 -27.78
CA GLU A 352 14.60 -21.71 -28.76
C GLU A 352 13.28 -21.01 -29.16
N LEU A 353 12.51 -20.55 -28.19
CA LEU A 353 11.25 -19.83 -28.44
C LEU A 353 11.44 -18.55 -29.24
N LEU A 354 12.52 -17.78 -28.98
CA LEU A 354 12.86 -16.58 -29.75
C LEU A 354 13.27 -16.92 -31.18
N ASP A 355 14.07 -17.99 -31.37
CA ASP A 355 14.48 -18.46 -32.70
C ASP A 355 13.26 -18.89 -33.53
N GLU A 356 12.36 -19.69 -32.98
CA GLU A 356 11.10 -20.10 -33.62
C GLU A 356 10.19 -18.91 -33.95
N ALA A 357 10.23 -17.87 -33.12
CA ALA A 357 9.46 -16.64 -33.35
C ALA A 357 10.11 -15.68 -34.36
N GLY A 358 11.36 -15.96 -34.79
CA GLY A 358 12.11 -15.16 -35.78
C GLY A 358 12.89 -14.00 -35.18
N TYR A 359 13.06 -13.96 -33.87
CA TYR A 359 13.94 -13.00 -33.18
C TYR A 359 15.36 -13.52 -33.21
N VAL A 360 16.11 -13.18 -34.23
CA VAL A 360 17.50 -13.60 -34.43
C VAL A 360 18.40 -12.39 -34.66
N ASP A 361 19.69 -12.54 -34.36
CA ASP A 361 20.71 -11.53 -34.71
C ASP A 361 20.84 -11.46 -36.23
N LYS A 362 20.41 -10.36 -36.85
CA LYS A 362 20.40 -10.17 -38.30
C LYS A 362 21.57 -9.39 -38.82
N ASP A 363 22.21 -8.58 -38.01
CA ASP A 363 23.33 -7.73 -38.39
C ASP A 363 24.68 -8.16 -37.80
N GLY A 364 24.70 -9.19 -36.96
CA GLY A 364 25.93 -9.80 -36.43
C GLY A 364 26.51 -9.06 -35.22
N ASP A 365 25.71 -8.24 -34.52
CA ASP A 365 26.17 -7.50 -33.34
C ASP A 365 26.04 -8.30 -32.01
N GLY A 366 25.53 -9.52 -32.10
CA GLY A 366 25.34 -10.43 -30.94
C GLY A 366 24.01 -10.24 -30.24
N LEU A 367 23.15 -9.34 -30.70
CA LEU A 367 21.84 -9.04 -30.11
C LEU A 367 20.72 -9.47 -31.08
N ARG A 368 19.57 -9.77 -30.52
CA ARG A 368 18.40 -10.20 -31.30
C ARG A 368 17.63 -9.00 -31.83
N ASP A 369 17.24 -9.10 -33.09
CA ASP A 369 16.37 -8.14 -33.80
C ASP A 369 14.93 -8.65 -33.86
N ASN A 370 14.00 -7.74 -34.11
CA ASN A 370 12.64 -8.11 -34.51
C ASN A 370 12.64 -8.94 -35.82
N PRO A 371 11.59 -9.72 -36.09
CA PRO A 371 11.44 -10.46 -37.35
C PRO A 371 11.55 -9.57 -38.63
N ASP A 372 11.26 -8.26 -38.52
CA ASP A 372 11.42 -7.30 -39.62
C ASP A 372 12.83 -6.64 -39.68
N GLY A 373 13.73 -6.99 -38.76
CA GLY A 373 15.10 -6.46 -38.66
C GLY A 373 15.20 -5.14 -37.88
N SER A 374 14.15 -4.63 -37.30
CA SER A 374 14.24 -3.47 -36.42
C SER A 374 14.84 -3.84 -35.06
N LYS A 375 15.74 -3.00 -34.54
CA LYS A 375 16.49 -3.28 -33.30
C LYS A 375 15.63 -3.17 -32.05
N ILE A 376 15.82 -4.12 -31.12
CA ILE A 376 15.19 -4.15 -29.81
C ILE A 376 16.23 -3.65 -28.81
N SER A 377 15.98 -2.50 -28.18
CA SER A 377 16.84 -1.94 -27.13
C SER A 377 15.99 -1.10 -26.18
N PHE A 378 16.05 -1.38 -24.88
CA PHE A 378 15.20 -0.70 -23.90
C PHE A 378 15.85 -0.56 -22.54
N SER A 379 15.28 0.36 -21.74
CA SER A 379 15.64 0.52 -20.34
C SER A 379 14.60 -0.09 -19.42
N VAL A 380 15.06 -0.73 -18.32
CA VAL A 380 14.25 -1.16 -17.19
C VAL A 380 14.35 -0.12 -16.09
N ILE A 381 13.26 0.59 -15.79
CA ILE A 381 13.25 1.63 -14.77
C ILE A 381 12.96 1.08 -13.37
N VAL A 382 13.72 1.57 -12.39
CA VAL A 382 13.60 1.22 -10.96
C VAL A 382 13.91 2.45 -10.09
N PRO A 383 13.25 2.66 -8.92
CA PRO A 383 13.54 3.80 -8.04
C PRO A 383 14.98 3.78 -7.51
N SER A 384 15.68 4.91 -7.57
CA SER A 384 17.09 5.06 -7.21
C SER A 384 17.42 4.79 -5.74
N ALA A 385 16.44 4.88 -4.84
CA ALA A 385 16.63 4.65 -3.39
C ALA A 385 16.33 3.20 -2.93
N TRP A 386 15.85 2.32 -3.82
CA TRP A 386 15.42 0.96 -3.47
C TRP A 386 16.46 -0.08 -3.90
N THR A 387 17.43 -0.31 -3.04
CA THR A 387 18.64 -1.10 -3.35
C THR A 387 18.33 -2.55 -3.68
N ASP A 388 17.40 -3.19 -2.95
CA ASP A 388 16.91 -4.54 -3.21
C ASP A 388 16.28 -4.69 -4.60
N TRP A 389 15.52 -3.68 -5.06
CA TRP A 389 14.94 -3.70 -6.38
C TRP A 389 15.97 -3.37 -7.48
N ILE A 390 16.98 -2.55 -7.20
CA ILE A 390 18.09 -2.29 -8.12
C ILE A 390 18.84 -3.60 -8.41
N ASP A 391 19.19 -4.36 -7.36
CA ASP A 391 19.86 -5.65 -7.48
C ASP A 391 18.95 -6.68 -8.20
N THR A 392 17.65 -6.69 -7.92
CA THR A 392 16.66 -7.51 -8.63
C THR A 392 16.65 -7.21 -10.13
N VAL A 393 16.69 -5.92 -10.53
CA VAL A 393 16.72 -5.49 -11.94
C VAL A 393 18.04 -5.87 -12.60
N GLN A 394 19.17 -5.79 -11.90
CA GLN A 394 20.46 -6.22 -12.45
C GLN A 394 20.45 -7.71 -12.81
N ILE A 395 19.96 -8.58 -11.92
CA ILE A 395 19.80 -10.01 -12.18
C ILE A 395 18.86 -10.25 -13.39
N ALA A 396 17.76 -9.48 -13.50
CA ALA A 396 16.86 -9.58 -14.64
C ALA A 396 17.53 -9.21 -15.97
N ILE A 397 18.35 -8.16 -15.96
CA ILE A 397 19.10 -7.71 -17.14
C ILE A 397 20.12 -8.76 -17.58
N GLU A 398 20.85 -9.36 -16.66
CA GLU A 398 21.78 -10.45 -16.95
C GLU A 398 21.08 -11.61 -17.66
N GLY A 399 19.92 -12.06 -17.17
CA GLY A 399 19.14 -13.10 -17.82
C GLY A 399 18.63 -12.69 -19.21
N MET A 400 18.16 -11.45 -19.41
CA MET A 400 17.73 -10.94 -20.71
C MET A 400 18.90 -10.85 -21.69
N GLN A 401 20.08 -10.39 -21.25
CA GLN A 401 21.28 -10.34 -22.08
C GLN A 401 21.77 -11.73 -22.46
N GLU A 402 21.67 -12.72 -21.56
CA GLU A 402 22.02 -14.12 -21.88
C GLU A 402 21.20 -14.69 -23.03
N ILE A 403 19.93 -14.28 -23.17
CA ILE A 403 19.09 -14.67 -24.32
C ILE A 403 19.21 -13.73 -25.52
N GLY A 404 20.19 -12.79 -25.52
CA GLY A 404 20.49 -11.87 -26.62
C GLY A 404 19.59 -10.63 -26.70
N VAL A 405 18.94 -10.22 -25.61
CA VAL A 405 18.08 -9.02 -25.55
C VAL A 405 18.83 -7.84 -24.95
N ASP A 406 18.90 -6.69 -25.66
CA ASP A 406 19.58 -5.48 -25.19
C ASP A 406 18.72 -4.71 -24.17
N ALA A 407 18.89 -5.06 -22.90
CA ALA A 407 18.25 -4.41 -21.77
C ALA A 407 19.29 -3.66 -20.91
N LYS A 408 18.92 -2.48 -20.39
CA LYS A 408 19.76 -1.62 -19.55
C LYS A 408 18.97 -1.10 -18.36
N ILE A 409 19.65 -0.87 -17.22
CA ILE A 409 19.01 -0.27 -16.05
C ILE A 409 18.93 1.26 -16.17
N ALA A 410 17.83 1.83 -15.65
CA ALA A 410 17.72 3.26 -15.40
C ALA A 410 17.09 3.51 -14.03
N THR A 411 17.70 4.39 -13.22
CA THR A 411 17.36 4.59 -11.80
C THR A 411 16.86 6.02 -11.53
N PRO A 412 15.65 6.40 -12.01
CA PRO A 412 15.08 7.70 -11.70
C PRO A 412 14.68 7.77 -10.21
N GLU A 413 14.53 9.01 -9.68
CA GLU A 413 13.89 9.26 -8.40
C GLU A 413 12.47 8.67 -8.35
N GLU A 414 11.98 8.22 -7.17
CA GLU A 414 10.70 7.53 -7.02
C GLU A 414 9.52 8.32 -7.62
N ALA A 415 9.48 9.64 -7.43
CA ALA A 415 8.42 10.49 -7.98
C ALA A 415 8.44 10.50 -9.51
N VAL A 416 9.62 10.51 -10.13
CA VAL A 416 9.79 10.43 -11.58
C VAL A 416 9.43 9.06 -12.10
N TRP A 417 9.88 8.00 -11.42
CA TRP A 417 9.51 6.62 -11.74
C TRP A 417 7.99 6.43 -11.69
N THR A 418 7.32 6.88 -10.63
CA THR A 418 5.86 6.84 -10.50
C THR A 418 5.18 7.61 -11.64
N GLY A 419 5.65 8.81 -11.95
CA GLY A 419 5.14 9.62 -13.05
C GLY A 419 5.29 8.93 -14.41
N ASN A 420 6.43 8.28 -14.67
CA ASN A 420 6.67 7.52 -15.89
C ASN A 420 5.69 6.34 -16.03
N LEU A 421 5.43 5.59 -14.94
CA LEU A 421 4.47 4.50 -14.95
C LEU A 421 3.04 4.98 -15.26
N ILE A 422 2.61 6.07 -14.62
CA ILE A 422 1.29 6.67 -14.83
C ILE A 422 1.15 7.17 -16.28
N ASN A 423 2.13 7.93 -16.76
CA ASN A 423 2.08 8.57 -18.08
C ASN A 423 2.44 7.63 -19.24
N GLY A 424 3.07 6.47 -18.97
CA GLY A 424 3.53 5.52 -19.98
C GLY A 424 4.79 6.00 -20.72
N THR A 425 5.66 6.73 -20.04
CA THR A 425 6.93 7.23 -20.60
C THR A 425 8.10 6.33 -20.18
N PHE A 426 7.98 5.04 -20.45
CA PHE A 426 8.98 4.01 -20.16
C PHE A 426 8.79 2.83 -21.13
N ASP A 427 9.79 1.95 -21.22
CA ASP A 427 9.72 0.70 -21.98
C ASP A 427 9.42 -0.49 -21.08
N MET A 428 10.27 -0.78 -20.11
CA MET A 428 10.08 -1.84 -19.11
C MET A 428 10.26 -1.27 -17.70
N ALA A 429 9.59 -1.85 -16.73
CA ALA A 429 9.72 -1.44 -15.34
C ALA A 429 9.57 -2.63 -14.38
N ILE A 430 10.17 -2.52 -13.18
CA ILE A 430 9.76 -3.29 -12.02
C ILE A 430 8.64 -2.54 -11.31
N ASN A 431 7.62 -3.24 -10.84
CA ASN A 431 6.46 -2.67 -10.14
C ASN A 431 5.90 -3.65 -9.11
N SER A 432 5.04 -3.18 -8.23
CA SER A 432 4.37 -4.03 -7.26
C SER A 432 2.85 -3.80 -7.23
N LEU A 433 2.10 -4.88 -7.01
CA LEU A 433 0.67 -4.85 -6.75
C LEU A 433 0.42 -5.16 -5.28
N PRO A 434 -0.18 -4.22 -4.51
CA PRO A 434 -0.47 -4.43 -3.10
C PRO A 434 -1.39 -5.63 -2.88
N ALA A 435 -1.08 -6.42 -1.86
CA ALA A 435 -1.96 -7.47 -1.42
C ALA A 435 -3.27 -6.90 -0.87
N ALA A 436 -4.35 -7.68 -1.05
CA ALA A 436 -5.67 -7.34 -0.56
C ALA A 436 -6.42 -8.59 -0.05
N ALA A 437 -7.64 -8.40 0.43
CA ALA A 437 -8.46 -9.46 1.02
C ALA A 437 -8.75 -10.64 0.05
N SER A 438 -8.76 -10.38 -1.24
CA SER A 438 -8.95 -11.40 -2.29
C SER A 438 -8.16 -11.05 -3.54
N PRO A 439 -7.91 -12.00 -4.46
CA PRO A 439 -7.22 -11.75 -5.73
C PRO A 439 -8.00 -10.82 -6.68
N TYR A 440 -9.27 -10.58 -6.42
CA TYR A 440 -10.06 -9.58 -7.14
C TYR A 440 -9.39 -8.20 -7.19
N TYR A 441 -8.92 -7.71 -6.03
CA TYR A 441 -8.40 -6.35 -5.93
C TYR A 441 -7.10 -6.10 -6.72
N PRO A 442 -6.03 -6.95 -6.63
CA PRO A 442 -4.86 -6.76 -7.47
C PRO A 442 -5.20 -6.86 -8.96
N TYR A 443 -6.09 -7.76 -9.38
CA TYR A 443 -6.53 -7.85 -10.78
C TYR A 443 -7.33 -6.63 -11.21
N GLN A 444 -8.26 -6.16 -10.38
CA GLN A 444 -9.02 -4.95 -10.65
C GLN A 444 -8.08 -3.73 -10.77
N ARG A 445 -7.09 -3.61 -9.89
CA ARG A 445 -6.11 -2.50 -9.94
C ARG A 445 -5.21 -2.56 -11.17
N ALA A 446 -4.75 -3.76 -11.56
CA ALA A 446 -3.83 -3.91 -12.69
C ALA A 446 -4.53 -3.80 -14.04
N PHE A 447 -5.76 -4.28 -14.17
CA PHE A 447 -6.41 -4.52 -15.46
C PHE A 447 -7.68 -3.68 -15.70
N ASN A 448 -7.95 -2.68 -14.86
CA ASN A 448 -9.05 -1.77 -15.07
C ASN A 448 -8.65 -0.64 -16.03
N GLU A 449 -9.12 -0.70 -17.28
CA GLU A 449 -8.82 0.28 -18.32
C GLU A 449 -9.19 1.72 -17.91
N THR A 450 -10.23 1.89 -17.08
CA THR A 450 -10.66 3.22 -16.63
C THR A 450 -9.62 3.93 -15.74
N ASP A 451 -8.63 3.20 -15.22
CA ASP A 451 -7.56 3.70 -14.38
C ASP A 451 -6.25 3.96 -15.15
N LYS A 452 -6.25 3.71 -16.46
CA LYS A 452 -5.14 4.04 -17.37
C LYS A 452 -4.80 5.53 -17.27
N GLY A 453 -3.53 5.82 -17.07
CA GLY A 453 -3.04 7.20 -16.90
C GLY A 453 -3.41 7.87 -15.58
N LYS A 454 -3.96 7.12 -14.60
CA LYS A 454 -4.32 7.64 -13.28
C LYS A 454 -3.51 7.01 -12.16
N THR A 455 -3.11 5.75 -12.33
CA THR A 455 -2.36 4.99 -11.34
C THR A 455 -1.18 4.27 -11.99
N ARG A 456 -0.14 3.98 -11.19
CA ARG A 456 1.00 3.17 -11.64
C ARG A 456 0.66 1.68 -11.82
N PHE A 457 -0.51 1.23 -11.35
CA PHE A 457 -0.86 -0.19 -11.36
C PHE A 457 -1.30 -0.69 -12.74
N THR A 458 -1.77 0.20 -13.63
CA THR A 458 -2.13 -0.10 -15.02
C THR A 458 -0.99 0.19 -16.01
N ALA A 459 0.26 0.20 -15.53
CA ALA A 459 1.42 0.63 -16.30
C ALA A 459 1.71 -0.24 -17.52
N GLN A 460 1.41 -1.55 -17.46
CA GLN A 460 1.56 -2.47 -18.60
C GLN A 460 0.64 -2.16 -19.78
N ARG A 461 -0.44 -1.40 -19.57
CA ARG A 461 -1.42 -0.95 -20.58
C ARG A 461 -2.05 -2.11 -21.36
N TRP A 462 -2.26 -3.22 -20.69
CA TRP A 462 -2.97 -4.39 -21.21
C TRP A 462 -4.35 -4.47 -20.57
N PHE A 463 -5.39 -4.52 -21.39
CA PHE A 463 -6.77 -4.60 -20.94
C PHE A 463 -7.50 -5.66 -21.74
N ASN A 464 -8.29 -6.47 -21.06
CA ASN A 464 -9.03 -7.57 -21.66
C ASN A 464 -10.51 -7.48 -21.24
N PRO A 465 -11.45 -7.36 -22.20
CA PRO A 465 -12.87 -7.20 -21.90
C PRO A 465 -13.50 -8.41 -21.20
N ASP A 466 -13.03 -9.63 -21.49
CA ASP A 466 -13.55 -10.83 -20.83
C ASP A 466 -13.08 -10.90 -19.38
N LEU A 467 -11.83 -10.52 -19.10
CA LEU A 467 -11.34 -10.37 -17.73
C LEU A 467 -12.13 -9.30 -16.98
N ALA A 468 -12.36 -8.14 -17.59
CA ALA A 468 -13.15 -7.07 -16.99
C ALA A 468 -14.57 -7.55 -16.62
N LYS A 469 -15.21 -8.32 -17.51
CA LYS A 469 -16.51 -8.93 -17.24
C LYS A 469 -16.45 -9.92 -16.07
N LEU A 470 -15.45 -10.81 -16.03
CA LEU A 470 -15.26 -11.75 -14.93
C LEU A 470 -15.07 -11.04 -13.58
N LEU A 471 -14.33 -9.93 -13.55
CA LEU A 471 -14.16 -9.15 -12.32
C LEU A 471 -15.50 -8.54 -11.84
N VAL A 472 -16.36 -8.10 -12.76
CA VAL A 472 -17.73 -7.67 -12.42
C VAL A 472 -18.56 -8.85 -11.90
N ASP A 473 -18.51 -10.02 -12.56
CA ASP A 473 -19.25 -11.22 -12.15
C ASP A 473 -18.82 -11.70 -10.75
N PHE A 474 -17.52 -11.59 -10.40
CA PHE A 474 -17.01 -11.88 -9.06
C PHE A 474 -17.72 -11.08 -7.96
N THR A 475 -18.02 -9.81 -8.22
CA THR A 475 -18.68 -8.94 -7.23
C THR A 475 -20.16 -9.25 -7.06
N ARG A 476 -20.80 -9.89 -8.04
CA ARG A 476 -22.26 -10.15 -8.06
C ARG A 476 -22.68 -11.35 -7.23
N THR A 477 -21.75 -12.09 -6.67
CA THR A 477 -22.05 -13.24 -5.82
C THR A 477 -21.27 -13.19 -4.52
N ALA A 478 -21.88 -13.67 -3.44
CA ALA A 478 -21.23 -13.95 -2.18
C ALA A 478 -20.87 -15.45 -2.01
N ASP A 479 -21.33 -16.31 -2.93
CA ASP A 479 -21.06 -17.73 -2.90
C ASP A 479 -19.56 -18.02 -3.16
N PRO A 480 -18.84 -18.70 -2.25
CA PRO A 480 -17.41 -18.92 -2.38
C PRO A 480 -17.04 -19.79 -3.60
N ALA A 481 -17.86 -20.79 -3.94
CA ALA A 481 -17.58 -21.70 -5.06
C ALA A 481 -17.75 -20.98 -6.40
N ALA A 482 -18.81 -20.18 -6.54
CA ALA A 482 -19.02 -19.34 -7.72
C ALA A 482 -17.90 -18.31 -7.90
N ARG A 483 -17.40 -17.69 -6.81
CA ARG A 483 -16.25 -16.78 -6.84
C ARG A 483 -14.96 -17.49 -7.27
N GLN A 484 -14.74 -18.72 -6.77
CA GLN A 484 -13.58 -19.52 -7.16
C GLN A 484 -13.61 -19.84 -8.66
N GLU A 485 -14.76 -20.24 -9.21
CA GLU A 485 -14.90 -20.54 -10.64
C GLU A 485 -14.63 -19.31 -11.52
N VAL A 486 -15.15 -18.14 -11.13
CA VAL A 486 -14.88 -16.88 -11.83
C VAL A 486 -13.37 -16.56 -11.77
N MET A 487 -12.74 -16.73 -10.61
CA MET A 487 -11.32 -16.44 -10.44
C MET A 487 -10.42 -17.41 -11.22
N ASN A 488 -10.80 -18.69 -11.35
CA ASN A 488 -10.07 -19.65 -12.16
C ASN A 488 -10.04 -19.21 -13.65
N LYS A 489 -11.17 -18.74 -14.18
CA LYS A 489 -11.25 -18.19 -15.55
C LYS A 489 -10.40 -16.95 -15.71
N ALA A 490 -10.43 -16.05 -14.70
CA ALA A 490 -9.61 -14.84 -14.70
C ALA A 490 -8.10 -15.16 -14.67
N GLN A 491 -7.65 -16.10 -13.84
CA GLN A 491 -6.27 -16.56 -13.78
C GLN A 491 -5.79 -17.11 -15.14
N ARG A 492 -6.61 -17.91 -15.81
CA ARG A 492 -6.29 -18.47 -17.12
C ARG A 492 -6.04 -17.36 -18.15
N ILE A 493 -6.91 -16.34 -18.22
CA ILE A 493 -6.75 -15.20 -19.14
C ILE A 493 -5.43 -14.46 -18.85
N VAL A 494 -5.10 -14.21 -17.59
CA VAL A 494 -3.87 -13.50 -17.22
C VAL A 494 -2.65 -14.34 -17.56
N ALA A 495 -2.61 -15.62 -17.19
CA ALA A 495 -1.48 -16.52 -17.44
C ALA A 495 -1.24 -16.75 -18.95
N GLU A 496 -2.31 -16.92 -19.75
CA GLU A 496 -2.25 -17.10 -21.19
C GLU A 496 -1.66 -15.87 -21.92
N ASN A 497 -1.97 -14.67 -21.44
CA ASN A 497 -1.52 -13.41 -22.06
C ASN A 497 -0.25 -12.84 -21.43
N LEU A 498 0.12 -13.28 -20.24
CA LEU A 498 1.33 -12.88 -19.51
C LEU A 498 1.63 -11.36 -19.58
N PRO A 499 0.70 -10.50 -19.13
CA PRO A 499 0.87 -9.04 -19.21
C PRO A 499 1.90 -8.49 -18.21
N MET A 500 2.29 -9.31 -17.25
CA MET A 500 3.31 -9.05 -16.22
C MET A 500 4.11 -10.32 -15.98
N PHE A 501 5.33 -10.17 -15.48
CA PHE A 501 6.23 -11.27 -15.11
C PHE A 501 6.40 -11.28 -13.58
N PRO A 502 5.56 -12.02 -12.83
CA PRO A 502 5.72 -12.14 -11.39
C PRO A 502 7.10 -12.71 -11.03
N VAL A 503 7.72 -12.19 -9.99
CA VAL A 503 9.04 -12.66 -9.54
C VAL A 503 9.02 -13.14 -8.09
N TYR A 504 8.43 -12.37 -7.19
CA TYR A 504 8.28 -12.76 -5.79
C TYR A 504 7.16 -11.96 -5.12
N ASN A 505 6.73 -12.40 -3.95
CA ASN A 505 5.94 -11.61 -3.05
C ASN A 505 6.87 -10.88 -2.08
N ASN A 506 6.85 -9.54 -2.13
CA ASN A 506 7.66 -8.71 -1.24
C ASN A 506 7.19 -8.91 0.21
N PRO A 507 8.08 -8.95 1.20
CA PRO A 507 7.64 -8.98 2.58
C PRO A 507 6.96 -7.67 3.00
N ASN A 508 6.07 -7.76 3.98
CA ASN A 508 5.76 -6.62 4.82
C ASN A 508 7.00 -6.37 5.68
N TRP A 509 7.77 -5.38 5.33
CA TRP A 509 8.91 -4.98 6.15
C TRP A 509 8.39 -4.55 7.52
N TYR A 510 8.93 -5.13 8.58
CA TYR A 510 8.54 -4.82 9.93
C TYR A 510 9.67 -5.16 10.89
N GLN A 511 10.26 -4.12 11.48
CA GLN A 511 11.21 -4.17 12.56
C GLN A 511 10.59 -3.49 13.78
N TYR A 512 10.83 -4.04 14.97
CA TYR A 512 10.30 -3.47 16.20
C TYR A 512 11.27 -3.65 17.37
N ASN A 513 11.20 -2.69 18.30
CA ASN A 513 12.05 -2.62 19.46
C ASN A 513 11.20 -2.75 20.73
N THR A 514 11.42 -3.81 21.50
CA THR A 514 10.65 -4.12 22.72
C THR A 514 11.17 -3.40 23.97
N LYS A 515 12.26 -2.64 23.87
CA LYS A 515 12.90 -1.99 25.02
C LYS A 515 12.02 -0.92 25.68
N ARG A 516 11.25 -0.18 24.89
CA ARG A 516 10.41 0.92 25.38
C ARG A 516 8.92 0.62 25.29
N PHE A 517 8.52 -0.29 24.40
CA PHE A 517 7.13 -0.58 24.09
C PHE A 517 6.84 -2.09 24.05
N ALA A 518 5.62 -2.45 24.42
CA ALA A 518 5.07 -3.80 24.36
C ALA A 518 3.74 -3.80 23.59
N GLY A 519 3.15 -4.97 23.36
CA GLY A 519 1.90 -5.12 22.61
C GLY A 519 2.10 -5.28 21.10
N TRP A 520 3.33 -5.58 20.68
CA TRP A 520 3.66 -5.85 19.29
C TRP A 520 2.97 -7.10 18.76
N SER A 521 2.51 -7.05 17.49
CA SER A 521 2.11 -8.26 16.76
C SER A 521 3.39 -9.01 16.36
N THR A 522 3.45 -10.31 16.67
CA THR A 522 4.65 -11.13 16.53
C THR A 522 4.31 -12.48 15.88
N PRO A 523 5.28 -13.28 15.43
CA PRO A 523 5.02 -14.64 14.95
C PRO A 523 4.26 -15.50 15.96
N ASP A 524 4.54 -15.34 17.26
CA ASP A 524 3.89 -16.09 18.34
C ASP A 524 2.50 -15.55 18.71
N ASN A 525 2.20 -14.30 18.33
CA ASN A 525 0.90 -13.66 18.56
C ASN A 525 0.51 -12.78 17.35
N PRO A 526 0.14 -13.39 16.21
CA PRO A 526 -0.10 -12.71 14.95
C PRO A 526 -1.53 -12.16 14.86
N PHE A 527 -1.89 -11.18 15.66
CA PHE A 527 -3.27 -10.66 15.72
C PHE A 527 -3.60 -9.64 14.62
N VAL A 528 -2.58 -9.02 13.98
CA VAL A 528 -2.77 -7.98 12.97
C VAL A 528 -1.53 -7.89 12.07
N ASN A 529 -1.69 -7.42 10.82
CA ASN A 529 -0.53 -7.01 10.01
C ASN A 529 0.16 -5.82 10.69
N PRO A 530 1.40 -5.96 11.18
CA PRO A 530 2.05 -4.95 12.00
C PRO A 530 2.80 -3.88 11.20
N SER A 531 2.89 -4.01 9.89
CA SER A 531 3.62 -3.03 9.06
C SER A 531 2.97 -1.65 9.11
N ILE A 532 3.76 -0.61 9.35
CA ILE A 532 3.28 0.78 9.42
C ILE A 532 3.08 1.43 8.04
N THR A 533 3.28 0.70 6.95
CA THR A 533 3.13 1.23 5.58
C THR A 533 1.75 1.83 5.31
N ARG A 534 1.71 2.83 4.42
CA ARG A 534 0.49 3.59 4.06
C ARG A 534 -0.68 2.73 3.54
N ASN A 535 -0.43 1.57 3.00
CA ASN A 535 -1.45 0.69 2.42
C ASN A 535 -1.99 -0.37 3.41
N ASN A 536 -1.71 -0.21 4.69
CA ASN A 536 -2.13 -1.13 5.74
C ASN A 536 -3.03 -0.42 6.76
N PRO A 537 -4.35 -0.32 6.58
CA PRO A 537 -5.24 0.30 7.56
C PRO A 537 -5.24 -0.42 8.91
N ALA A 538 -4.85 -1.71 8.95
CA ALA A 538 -4.75 -2.49 10.19
C ALA A 538 -3.63 -1.99 11.13
N ARG A 539 -2.70 -1.14 10.66
CA ARG A 539 -1.70 -0.47 11.52
C ARG A 539 -2.34 0.40 12.61
N LEU A 540 -3.56 0.89 12.39
CA LEU A 540 -4.33 1.57 13.43
C LEU A 540 -4.65 0.62 14.60
N LEU A 541 -5.08 -0.62 14.30
CA LEU A 541 -5.34 -1.64 15.33
C LEU A 541 -4.05 -2.02 16.06
N HIS A 542 -2.93 -2.07 15.33
CA HIS A 542 -1.62 -2.30 15.93
C HIS A 542 -1.21 -1.18 16.88
N LEU A 543 -1.37 0.11 16.46
CA LEU A 543 -1.11 1.27 17.32
C LEU A 543 -1.89 1.20 18.64
N LEU A 544 -3.18 0.82 18.59
CA LEU A 544 -4.04 0.72 19.78
C LEU A 544 -3.62 -0.40 20.74
N ALA A 545 -2.97 -1.44 20.24
CA ALA A 545 -2.41 -2.52 21.06
C ALA A 545 -1.08 -2.13 21.74
N LEU A 546 -0.36 -1.14 21.20
CA LEU A 546 0.94 -0.73 21.74
C LEU A 546 0.79 0.04 23.06
N LYS A 547 1.72 -0.22 23.98
CA LYS A 547 1.80 0.43 25.28
C LYS A 547 3.26 0.53 25.75
N PRO A 548 3.60 1.43 26.68
CA PRO A 548 4.92 1.43 27.32
C PRO A 548 5.27 0.04 27.86
N ALA A 549 6.52 -0.37 27.72
CA ALA A 549 7.06 -1.53 28.42
C ALA A 549 7.11 -1.21 29.94
N ASN A 550 6.89 -2.22 30.79
CA ASN A 550 6.91 -2.07 32.25
C ASN A 550 8.32 -1.84 32.78
#